data_0aa64e96cc346171384efa4226a1dfc8
#
_entry.id   0aa64e96cc346171384efa4226a1dfc8
#
_cell.length_a   1.000
_cell.length_b   1.000
_cell.length_c   1.000
_cell.angle_alpha   90.00
_cell.angle_beta   90.00
_cell.angle_gamma   90.00
#
_symmetry.space_group_name_H-M   'P 1'
#
loop_
_entity.id
_entity.type
_entity.pdbx_description
1 polymer ?
#
loop_
_entity_poly.entity_id
_entity_poly.type
_entity_poly.pdbx_seq_one_letter_code
_entity_poly.pdbx_strand_id
1 'polypeptide(L)'
;MAPKVFVSHASEDKDRFVLGFATELSARGVDVWLDKWEMLPGDSLVDKIFEEGIKGASAVIVVLSKFSVQKPWVREELNAAFVRRVNSGSKLIPVIIDECDVPEALSSTLWQRIEDLVSYPASLDRIVAAIFGTTDKPPLGQAPKYSTAFVSSVGGLNNIDSLVLKLACEDALKTGHAFINPGKVYLENGDHLVPESELSDSLEVLDQQGYIKLSRTIGPGIHHFQVTNYGFETFARSCIPEYDRAVADLVSAIVNKQILSNVELEQELGQPRMLVDTILDLLESNGLIALSKMIGGLQRIYNVSPTLKRSLKG
;
A
#
# COMPACT_ATOMS: atom_id res chain seq x y z
N MET A 1 -26.55 -18.34 11.61
CA MET A 1 -27.65 -17.88 12.48
C MET A 1 -28.03 -16.49 12.08
N ALA A 2 -29.32 -16.14 12.10
CA ALA A 2 -29.76 -14.76 11.89
C ALA A 2 -29.20 -13.86 13.02
N PRO A 3 -28.72 -12.65 12.73
CA PRO A 3 -28.25 -11.74 13.76
C PRO A 3 -29.44 -11.24 14.57
N LYS A 4 -29.39 -11.40 15.90
CA LYS A 4 -30.42 -10.90 16.81
C LYS A 4 -30.22 -9.41 17.05
N VAL A 5 -31.26 -8.61 16.93
CA VAL A 5 -31.23 -7.15 17.06
C VAL A 5 -32.32 -6.68 18.03
N PHE A 6 -31.92 -5.94 19.06
CA PHE A 6 -32.85 -5.28 19.97
C PHE A 6 -33.18 -3.88 19.44
N VAL A 7 -34.48 -3.53 19.39
CA VAL A 7 -34.97 -2.21 18.97
C VAL A 7 -35.54 -1.44 20.12
N SER A 8 -34.77 -0.49 20.63
CA SER A 8 -35.15 0.45 21.69
C SER A 8 -35.89 1.66 21.10
N HIS A 9 -37.04 2.02 21.62
CA HIS A 9 -37.88 3.09 21.10
C HIS A 9 -38.81 3.69 22.15
N ALA A 10 -39.35 4.88 21.87
CA ALA A 10 -40.46 5.41 22.66
C ALA A 10 -41.78 4.80 22.22
N SER A 11 -42.74 4.63 23.17
CA SER A 11 -44.07 4.06 22.88
C SER A 11 -44.82 4.82 21.79
N GLU A 12 -44.58 6.13 21.68
CA GLU A 12 -45.21 7.02 20.69
C GLU A 12 -44.70 6.74 19.27
N ASP A 13 -43.52 6.13 19.14
CA ASP A 13 -42.89 5.81 17.83
C ASP A 13 -43.31 4.42 17.34
N LYS A 14 -43.88 3.61 18.18
CA LYS A 14 -44.18 2.19 17.95
C LYS A 14 -45.02 1.98 16.69
N ASP A 15 -46.21 2.55 16.65
CA ASP A 15 -47.18 2.33 15.56
C ASP A 15 -46.85 3.18 14.32
N ARG A 16 -46.23 4.38 14.48
CA ARG A 16 -45.94 5.25 13.39
C ARG A 16 -44.70 4.86 12.59
N PHE A 17 -43.79 4.10 13.17
CA PHE A 17 -42.50 3.75 12.53
C PHE A 17 -42.00 2.37 12.89
N VAL A 18 -41.84 2.05 14.19
CA VAL A 18 -41.05 0.91 14.67
C VAL A 18 -41.57 -0.43 14.21
N LEU A 19 -42.90 -0.63 14.19
CA LEU A 19 -43.48 -1.91 13.74
C LEU A 19 -43.21 -2.18 12.25
N GLY A 20 -43.36 -1.19 11.40
CA GLY A 20 -43.05 -1.29 9.98
C GLY A 20 -41.57 -1.56 9.76
N PHE A 21 -40.72 -0.79 10.43
CA PHE A 21 -39.27 -0.91 10.36
C PHE A 21 -38.77 -2.29 10.83
N ALA A 22 -39.28 -2.79 11.95
CA ALA A 22 -38.96 -4.12 12.47
C ALA A 22 -39.39 -5.24 11.52
N THR A 23 -40.58 -5.10 10.91
CA THR A 23 -41.06 -6.05 9.90
C THR A 23 -40.16 -6.10 8.67
N GLU A 24 -39.70 -4.94 8.19
CA GLU A 24 -38.78 -4.87 7.05
C GLU A 24 -37.40 -5.40 7.37
N LEU A 25 -36.88 -5.19 8.58
CA LEU A 25 -35.64 -5.83 9.05
C LEU A 25 -35.78 -7.35 9.08
N SER A 26 -36.89 -7.86 9.61
CA SER A 26 -37.16 -9.31 9.65
C SER A 26 -37.25 -9.91 8.25
N ALA A 27 -37.86 -9.23 7.31
CA ALA A 27 -37.92 -9.64 5.89
C ALA A 27 -36.53 -9.73 5.23
N ARG A 28 -35.54 -9.02 5.78
CA ARG A 28 -34.14 -9.05 5.36
C ARG A 28 -33.23 -10.02 6.15
N GLY A 29 -33.86 -10.91 6.93
CA GLY A 29 -33.16 -11.98 7.67
C GLY A 29 -32.56 -11.55 9.00
N VAL A 30 -33.04 -10.46 9.60
CA VAL A 30 -32.67 -10.02 10.94
C VAL A 30 -33.66 -10.57 11.95
N ASP A 31 -33.19 -11.19 13.03
CA ASP A 31 -33.99 -11.62 14.16
C ASP A 31 -34.23 -10.43 15.09
N VAL A 32 -35.39 -9.78 14.90
CA VAL A 32 -35.71 -8.53 15.61
C VAL A 32 -36.43 -8.83 16.91
N TRP A 33 -35.82 -8.47 18.03
CA TRP A 33 -36.46 -8.47 19.34
C TRP A 33 -37.16 -7.14 19.58
N LEU A 34 -38.50 -7.21 19.75
CA LEU A 34 -39.36 -6.06 20.04
C LEU A 34 -40.26 -6.41 21.19
N ASP A 35 -40.44 -5.49 22.15
CA ASP A 35 -41.26 -5.68 23.33
C ASP A 35 -42.69 -6.22 23.04
N LYS A 36 -43.33 -5.71 21.98
CA LYS A 36 -44.66 -6.13 21.55
C LYS A 36 -44.74 -7.60 21.10
N TRP A 37 -43.65 -8.14 20.58
CA TRP A 37 -43.63 -9.50 20.03
C TRP A 37 -43.19 -10.55 21.07
N GLU A 38 -42.36 -10.14 22.03
CA GLU A 38 -41.68 -11.04 22.94
C GLU A 38 -42.25 -11.01 24.37
N MET A 39 -43.09 -10.00 24.72
CA MET A 39 -43.60 -9.83 26.07
C MET A 39 -45.06 -10.22 26.19
N LEU A 40 -45.36 -10.98 27.22
CA LEU A 40 -46.72 -11.39 27.58
C LEU A 40 -47.18 -10.71 28.89
N PRO A 41 -48.51 -10.57 29.12
CA PRO A 41 -49.00 -10.06 30.37
C PRO A 41 -48.46 -10.87 31.56
N GLY A 42 -47.80 -10.19 32.51
CA GLY A 42 -47.16 -10.80 33.66
C GLY A 42 -45.63 -10.90 33.60
N ASP A 43 -45.03 -10.65 32.47
CA ASP A 43 -43.58 -10.63 32.34
C ASP A 43 -42.95 -9.41 33.03
N SER A 44 -41.77 -9.59 33.62
CA SER A 44 -40.98 -8.48 34.15
C SER A 44 -40.31 -7.71 33.01
N LEU A 45 -40.64 -6.42 32.87
CA LEU A 45 -40.10 -5.55 31.83
C LEU A 45 -38.56 -5.48 31.88
N VAL A 46 -38.03 -5.32 33.08
CA VAL A 46 -36.58 -5.13 33.27
C VAL A 46 -35.81 -6.40 32.95
N ASP A 47 -36.25 -7.55 33.48
CA ASP A 47 -35.54 -8.82 33.32
C ASP A 47 -35.56 -9.28 31.86
N LYS A 48 -36.71 -9.18 31.18
CA LYS A 48 -36.80 -9.57 29.75
C LYS A 48 -36.01 -8.68 28.81
N ILE A 49 -36.05 -7.38 28.99
CA ILE A 49 -35.27 -6.46 28.16
C ILE A 49 -33.76 -6.72 28.33
N PHE A 50 -33.28 -6.85 29.56
CA PHE A 50 -31.84 -7.02 29.80
C PHE A 50 -31.34 -8.44 29.55
N GLU A 51 -32.10 -9.46 29.96
CA GLU A 51 -31.63 -10.84 29.84
C GLU A 51 -31.91 -11.48 28.48
N GLU A 52 -33.02 -11.14 27.85
CA GLU A 52 -33.43 -11.72 26.58
C GLU A 52 -33.22 -10.75 25.39
N GLY A 53 -33.50 -9.45 25.55
CA GLY A 53 -33.39 -8.46 24.49
C GLY A 53 -31.97 -8.09 24.18
N ILE A 54 -31.21 -7.66 25.17
CA ILE A 54 -29.85 -7.13 24.99
C ILE A 54 -28.78 -8.23 25.06
N LYS A 55 -28.96 -9.22 25.91
CA LYS A 55 -28.03 -10.33 26.08
C LYS A 55 -28.00 -11.20 24.81
N GLY A 56 -26.85 -11.25 24.14
CA GLY A 56 -26.66 -12.00 22.89
C GLY A 56 -27.17 -11.28 21.65
N ALA A 57 -27.59 -10.02 21.73
CA ALA A 57 -27.88 -9.22 20.56
C ALA A 57 -26.59 -8.88 19.80
N SER A 58 -26.59 -9.09 18.49
CA SER A 58 -25.50 -8.67 17.59
C SER A 58 -25.47 -7.15 17.43
N ALA A 59 -26.62 -6.51 17.50
CA ALA A 59 -26.75 -5.06 17.48
C ALA A 59 -27.92 -4.58 18.33
N VAL A 60 -27.83 -3.36 18.82
CA VAL A 60 -28.89 -2.60 19.48
C VAL A 60 -29.18 -1.37 18.64
N ILE A 61 -30.41 -1.26 18.15
CA ILE A 61 -30.90 -0.08 17.45
C ILE A 61 -31.60 0.82 18.47
N VAL A 62 -31.23 2.09 18.50
CA VAL A 62 -31.86 3.12 19.33
C VAL A 62 -32.57 4.10 18.42
N VAL A 63 -33.90 4.09 18.45
CA VAL A 63 -34.73 5.01 17.68
C VAL A 63 -34.81 6.35 18.39
N LEU A 64 -34.26 7.37 17.80
CA LEU A 64 -34.21 8.76 18.29
C LEU A 64 -35.31 9.58 17.60
N SER A 65 -36.19 10.14 18.40
CA SER A 65 -37.30 11.00 17.97
C SER A 65 -37.49 12.15 18.95
N LYS A 66 -38.29 13.12 18.58
CA LYS A 66 -38.73 14.19 19.50
C LYS A 66 -39.38 13.66 20.78
N PHE A 67 -39.90 12.43 20.78
CA PHE A 67 -40.48 11.79 21.94
C PHE A 67 -39.43 11.03 22.75
N SER A 68 -38.61 10.22 22.11
CA SER A 68 -37.62 9.36 22.79
C SER A 68 -36.58 10.16 23.54
N VAL A 69 -36.09 11.29 22.97
CA VAL A 69 -35.04 12.13 23.61
C VAL A 69 -35.54 12.84 24.89
N GLN A 70 -36.87 12.88 25.14
CA GLN A 70 -37.43 13.44 26.35
C GLN A 70 -37.61 12.40 27.48
N LYS A 71 -37.49 11.12 27.15
CA LYS A 71 -37.68 10.04 28.12
C LYS A 71 -36.48 9.96 29.09
N PRO A 72 -36.72 9.70 30.39
CA PRO A 72 -35.67 9.57 31.39
C PRO A 72 -34.60 8.54 31.00
N TRP A 73 -34.98 7.41 30.44
CA TRP A 73 -34.07 6.35 30.03
C TRP A 73 -33.10 6.79 28.91
N VAL A 74 -33.47 7.72 28.02
CA VAL A 74 -32.58 8.29 27.04
C VAL A 74 -31.63 9.32 27.68
N ARG A 75 -32.11 10.07 28.68
CA ARG A 75 -31.30 11.11 29.33
C ARG A 75 -30.36 10.55 30.41
N GLU A 76 -30.79 9.53 31.15
CA GLU A 76 -30.06 9.03 32.32
C GLU A 76 -29.44 7.65 32.12
N GLU A 77 -30.06 6.76 31.33
CA GLU A 77 -29.65 5.36 31.16
C GLU A 77 -28.88 5.08 29.87
N LEU A 78 -28.95 5.93 28.84
CA LEU A 78 -27.94 6.00 27.80
C LEU A 78 -26.62 6.58 28.35
N ASN A 79 -26.43 6.44 29.67
CA ASN A 79 -25.20 6.83 30.29
C ASN A 79 -24.04 5.88 29.83
N ALA A 80 -22.81 6.24 30.17
CA ALA A 80 -21.61 5.50 29.82
C ALA A 80 -21.67 4.00 30.20
N ALA A 81 -22.54 3.56 31.10
CA ALA A 81 -22.68 2.16 31.50
C ALA A 81 -23.47 1.33 30.49
N PHE A 82 -24.60 1.86 29.97
CA PHE A 82 -25.37 1.20 28.91
C PHE A 82 -24.54 1.09 27.62
N VAL A 83 -23.91 2.20 27.21
CA VAL A 83 -23.03 2.23 26.02
C VAL A 83 -21.84 1.29 26.18
N ARG A 84 -21.20 1.22 27.36
CA ARG A 84 -20.11 0.25 27.61
C ARG A 84 -20.60 -1.19 27.60
N ARG A 85 -21.79 -1.46 28.12
CA ARG A 85 -22.35 -2.82 28.17
C ARG A 85 -22.76 -3.32 26.79
N VAL A 86 -23.29 -2.43 25.95
CA VAL A 86 -23.59 -2.72 24.54
C VAL A 86 -22.30 -2.89 23.74
N ASN A 87 -21.32 -2.02 23.92
CA ASN A 87 -20.03 -2.08 23.19
C ASN A 87 -19.16 -3.29 23.57
N SER A 88 -19.45 -4.00 24.66
CA SER A 88 -18.69 -5.21 25.03
C SER A 88 -18.99 -6.45 24.15
N GLY A 89 -19.79 -6.32 23.09
CA GLY A 89 -20.07 -7.41 22.15
C GLY A 89 -21.18 -7.12 21.13
N SER A 90 -21.93 -6.02 21.28
CA SER A 90 -23.03 -5.66 20.40
C SER A 90 -22.77 -4.30 19.72
N LYS A 91 -23.15 -4.17 18.47
CA LYS A 91 -23.05 -2.89 17.74
C LYS A 91 -24.19 -1.97 18.13
N LEU A 92 -23.92 -0.72 18.49
CA LEU A 92 -24.92 0.30 18.77
C LEU A 92 -25.20 1.11 17.50
N ILE A 93 -26.48 1.15 17.07
CA ILE A 93 -26.90 1.81 15.83
C ILE A 93 -28.00 2.84 16.17
N PRO A 94 -27.67 4.11 16.33
CA PRO A 94 -28.70 5.15 16.49
C PRO A 94 -29.41 5.40 15.15
N VAL A 95 -30.73 5.46 15.19
CA VAL A 95 -31.61 5.75 14.04
C VAL A 95 -32.44 6.99 14.37
N ILE A 96 -32.20 8.07 13.66
CA ILE A 96 -32.90 9.36 13.86
C ILE A 96 -34.09 9.44 12.92
N ILE A 97 -35.28 9.62 13.46
CA ILE A 97 -36.53 9.68 12.70
C ILE A 97 -37.26 11.03 12.76
N ASP A 98 -36.82 11.92 13.63
CA ASP A 98 -37.32 13.30 13.75
C ASP A 98 -36.16 14.27 13.91
N GLU A 99 -36.40 15.57 13.80
CA GLU A 99 -35.45 16.57 14.31
C GLU A 99 -35.45 16.54 15.82
N CYS A 100 -34.32 16.13 16.39
CA CYS A 100 -34.11 16.05 17.83
C CYS A 100 -32.64 16.19 18.18
N ASP A 101 -32.37 16.63 19.40
CA ASP A 101 -30.98 16.70 19.91
C ASP A 101 -30.46 15.28 20.22
N VAL A 102 -29.35 14.93 19.58
CA VAL A 102 -28.70 13.62 19.82
C VAL A 102 -28.07 13.64 21.22
N PRO A 103 -28.39 12.67 22.10
CA PRO A 103 -27.75 12.58 23.40
C PRO A 103 -26.23 12.53 23.32
N GLU A 104 -25.54 13.20 24.27
CA GLU A 104 -24.07 13.29 24.30
C GLU A 104 -23.40 11.90 24.29
N ALA A 105 -23.99 10.91 24.95
CA ALA A 105 -23.50 9.54 24.99
C ALA A 105 -23.46 8.87 23.59
N LEU A 106 -24.22 9.35 22.62
CA LEU A 106 -24.26 8.86 21.24
C LEU A 106 -23.54 9.77 20.24
N SER A 107 -23.02 10.92 20.67
CA SER A 107 -22.38 11.91 19.81
C SER A 107 -21.15 11.39 19.04
N SER A 108 -20.44 10.41 19.60
CA SER A 108 -19.28 9.75 18.99
C SER A 108 -19.66 8.55 18.10
N THR A 109 -20.94 8.18 18.02
CA THR A 109 -21.43 7.03 17.25
C THR A 109 -22.04 7.51 15.95
N LEU A 110 -21.69 6.87 14.82
CA LEU A 110 -22.30 7.19 13.54
C LEU A 110 -23.78 6.76 13.56
N TRP A 111 -24.69 7.68 13.22
CA TRP A 111 -26.12 7.42 13.17
C TRP A 111 -26.66 7.35 11.74
N GLN A 112 -27.78 6.66 11.56
CA GLN A 112 -28.54 6.69 10.30
C GLN A 112 -29.77 7.59 10.46
N ARG A 113 -29.91 8.60 9.61
CA ARG A 113 -31.13 9.42 9.55
C ARG A 113 -32.10 8.82 8.55
N ILE A 114 -33.39 8.78 8.93
CA ILE A 114 -34.52 8.42 8.08
C ILE A 114 -35.44 9.64 8.01
N GLU A 115 -35.47 10.28 6.85
CA GLU A 115 -36.25 11.52 6.63
C GLU A 115 -37.69 11.23 6.25
N ASP A 116 -37.91 10.21 5.42
CA ASP A 116 -39.25 9.74 5.03
C ASP A 116 -39.57 8.42 5.74
N LEU A 117 -40.52 8.44 6.67
CA LEU A 117 -40.91 7.25 7.46
C LEU A 117 -41.73 6.23 6.66
N VAL A 118 -42.17 6.58 5.45
CA VAL A 118 -42.93 5.70 4.56
C VAL A 118 -42.04 4.97 3.57
N SER A 119 -40.98 5.63 3.10
CA SER A 119 -40.07 5.06 2.08
C SER A 119 -38.61 5.35 2.41
N TYR A 120 -37.89 4.35 2.93
CA TYR A 120 -36.49 4.48 3.37
C TYR A 120 -35.57 3.31 2.96
N PRO A 121 -35.70 2.74 1.75
CA PRO A 121 -34.96 1.52 1.39
C PRO A 121 -33.45 1.69 1.50
N ALA A 122 -32.88 2.81 1.04
CA ALA A 122 -31.45 3.06 1.10
C ALA A 122 -30.91 3.17 2.55
N SER A 123 -31.68 3.80 3.45
CA SER A 123 -31.33 3.90 4.87
C SER A 123 -31.43 2.52 5.56
N LEU A 124 -32.44 1.74 5.21
CA LEU A 124 -32.62 0.39 5.72
C LEU A 124 -31.49 -0.55 5.25
N ASP A 125 -31.10 -0.49 3.99
CA ASP A 125 -30.02 -1.31 3.45
C ASP A 125 -28.67 -0.99 4.13
N ARG A 126 -28.40 0.28 4.45
CA ARG A 126 -27.22 0.67 5.26
C ARG A 126 -27.27 0.11 6.68
N ILE A 127 -28.43 0.13 7.31
CA ILE A 127 -28.63 -0.45 8.66
C ILE A 127 -28.41 -1.96 8.62
N VAL A 128 -28.98 -2.64 7.63
CA VAL A 128 -28.82 -4.09 7.42
C VAL A 128 -27.34 -4.42 7.17
N ALA A 129 -26.67 -3.69 6.29
CA ALA A 129 -25.24 -3.83 6.05
C ALA A 129 -24.43 -3.66 7.34
N ALA A 130 -24.78 -2.67 8.17
CA ALA A 130 -24.15 -2.47 9.46
C ALA A 130 -24.36 -3.65 10.41
N ILE A 131 -25.57 -4.23 10.47
CA ILE A 131 -25.90 -5.40 11.30
C ILE A 131 -25.09 -6.62 10.86
N PHE A 132 -25.03 -6.92 9.56
CA PHE A 132 -24.30 -8.06 9.01
C PHE A 132 -22.78 -7.83 8.91
N GLY A 133 -22.30 -6.61 9.20
CA GLY A 133 -20.88 -6.28 9.11
C GLY A 133 -20.36 -6.23 7.67
N THR A 134 -21.26 -6.06 6.69
CA THR A 134 -20.92 -5.88 5.28
C THR A 134 -20.71 -4.41 4.95
N THR A 135 -19.83 -4.09 4.03
CA THR A 135 -19.60 -2.72 3.54
C THR A 135 -19.71 -2.69 2.04
N ASP A 136 -20.30 -1.64 1.49
CA ASP A 136 -20.35 -1.38 0.03
C ASP A 136 -19.00 -0.87 -0.51
N LYS A 137 -17.91 -1.15 0.23
CA LYS A 137 -16.58 -0.77 -0.23
C LYS A 137 -16.26 -1.53 -1.52
N PRO A 138 -15.95 -0.82 -2.62
CA PRO A 138 -15.52 -1.46 -3.84
C PRO A 138 -14.36 -2.43 -3.57
N PRO A 139 -14.29 -3.57 -4.26
CA PRO A 139 -13.15 -4.46 -4.14
C PRO A 139 -11.87 -3.67 -4.48
N LEU A 140 -10.83 -3.91 -3.71
CA LEU A 140 -9.51 -3.33 -3.99
C LEU A 140 -9.11 -3.75 -5.41
N GLY A 141 -8.83 -2.77 -6.25
CA GLY A 141 -8.16 -3.01 -7.53
C GLY A 141 -6.82 -3.70 -7.30
N GLN A 142 -6.29 -4.35 -8.33
CA GLN A 142 -4.94 -4.89 -8.27
C GLN A 142 -3.96 -3.74 -7.99
N ALA A 143 -3.08 -3.94 -7.01
CA ALA A 143 -2.01 -2.99 -6.76
C ALA A 143 -1.15 -2.86 -8.04
N PRO A 144 -0.73 -1.65 -8.41
CA PRO A 144 0.15 -1.47 -9.56
C PRO A 144 1.38 -2.36 -9.43
N LYS A 145 1.81 -2.97 -10.54
CA LYS A 145 2.95 -3.92 -10.55
C LYS A 145 4.21 -3.32 -9.92
N TYR A 146 4.45 -2.02 -10.13
CA TYR A 146 5.60 -1.30 -9.55
C TYR A 146 5.55 -1.16 -8.03
N SER A 147 4.36 -1.17 -7.40
CA SER A 147 4.22 -1.08 -5.94
C SER A 147 4.36 -2.43 -5.24
N THR A 148 4.18 -3.53 -5.98
CA THR A 148 4.29 -4.90 -5.47
C THR A 148 5.61 -5.57 -5.85
N ALA A 149 6.39 -4.97 -6.75
CA ALA A 149 7.74 -5.42 -7.04
C ALA A 149 8.59 -5.30 -5.75
N PHE A 150 8.91 -6.46 -5.14
CA PHE A 150 9.92 -6.52 -4.10
C PHE A 150 11.26 -6.15 -4.73
N VAL A 151 11.60 -4.88 -4.71
CA VAL A 151 12.90 -4.40 -5.15
C VAL A 151 13.74 -4.28 -3.90
N SER A 152 14.85 -5.02 -3.85
CA SER A 152 15.87 -4.74 -2.85
C SER A 152 16.24 -3.26 -2.98
N SER A 153 16.15 -2.51 -1.88
CA SER A 153 16.48 -1.09 -1.89
C SER A 153 17.89 -0.90 -2.42
N VAL A 154 18.05 -0.13 -3.46
CA VAL A 154 19.33 0.19 -4.06
C VAL A 154 19.85 1.47 -3.40
N GLY A 155 20.94 1.39 -2.67
CA GLY A 155 21.65 2.57 -2.15
C GLY A 155 20.83 3.50 -1.26
N GLY A 156 19.77 3.00 -0.60
CA GLY A 156 18.88 3.83 0.23
C GLY A 156 17.81 4.60 -0.55
N LEU A 157 17.66 4.35 -1.84
CA LEU A 157 16.59 4.89 -2.68
C LEU A 157 15.22 4.33 -2.25
N ASN A 158 14.14 5.07 -2.54
CA ASN A 158 12.78 4.56 -2.39
C ASN A 158 12.49 3.40 -3.37
N ASN A 159 11.34 2.75 -3.24
CA ASN A 159 11.01 1.58 -4.05
C ASN A 159 10.91 1.89 -5.55
N ILE A 160 10.38 3.05 -5.94
CA ILE A 160 10.21 3.44 -7.35
C ILE A 160 11.56 3.78 -7.96
N ASP A 161 12.37 4.61 -7.31
CA ASP A 161 13.71 4.99 -7.78
C ASP A 161 14.61 3.76 -7.86
N SER A 162 14.52 2.85 -6.88
CA SER A 162 15.24 1.57 -6.91
C SER A 162 14.84 0.71 -8.10
N LEU A 163 13.53 0.62 -8.42
CA LEU A 163 13.03 -0.12 -9.57
C LEU A 163 13.50 0.50 -10.89
N VAL A 164 13.40 1.83 -11.03
CA VAL A 164 13.80 2.56 -12.21
C VAL A 164 15.30 2.38 -12.47
N LEU A 165 16.14 2.56 -11.45
CA LEU A 165 17.58 2.36 -11.58
C LEU A 165 17.93 0.90 -11.87
N LYS A 166 17.29 -0.05 -11.22
CA LYS A 166 17.50 -1.49 -11.42
C LYS A 166 17.22 -1.89 -12.87
N LEU A 167 16.05 -1.53 -13.41
CA LEU A 167 15.67 -1.85 -14.80
C LEU A 167 16.66 -1.24 -15.81
N ALA A 168 17.09 0.01 -15.57
CA ALA A 168 18.10 0.65 -16.40
C ALA A 168 19.46 -0.08 -16.37
N CYS A 169 19.92 -0.49 -15.19
CA CYS A 169 21.18 -1.21 -15.03
C CYS A 169 21.11 -2.63 -15.62
N GLU A 170 19.95 -3.32 -15.49
CA GLU A 170 19.73 -4.63 -16.11
C GLU A 170 19.72 -4.53 -17.65
N ASP A 171 19.15 -3.47 -18.22
CA ASP A 171 19.25 -3.21 -19.66
C ASP A 171 20.70 -2.92 -20.09
N ALA A 172 21.41 -2.11 -19.32
CA ALA A 172 22.84 -1.84 -19.55
C ALA A 172 23.69 -3.13 -19.53
N LEU A 173 23.41 -4.05 -18.60
CA LEU A 173 24.08 -5.36 -18.55
C LEU A 173 23.79 -6.20 -19.80
N LYS A 174 22.55 -6.20 -20.29
CA LYS A 174 22.14 -6.97 -21.48
C LYS A 174 22.70 -6.40 -22.77
N THR A 175 22.68 -5.07 -22.90
CA THR A 175 23.07 -4.38 -24.13
C THR A 175 24.57 -4.07 -24.21
N GLY A 176 25.26 -4.08 -23.08
CA GLY A 176 26.66 -3.65 -22.95
C GLY A 176 26.84 -2.14 -23.04
N HIS A 177 25.78 -1.35 -22.94
CA HIS A 177 25.80 0.10 -23.09
C HIS A 177 25.13 0.80 -21.91
N ALA A 178 25.77 1.86 -21.40
CA ALA A 178 25.22 2.69 -20.35
C ALA A 178 24.09 3.63 -20.81
N PHE A 179 23.90 3.79 -22.15
CA PHE A 179 22.83 4.62 -22.70
C PHE A 179 21.51 3.88 -22.73
N ILE A 180 20.51 4.44 -22.06
CA ILE A 180 19.19 3.85 -21.87
C ILE A 180 18.14 4.58 -22.71
N ASN A 181 17.32 3.81 -23.39
CA ASN A 181 16.11 4.29 -24.04
C ASN A 181 14.89 4.01 -23.15
N PRO A 182 14.30 5.01 -22.49
CA PRO A 182 13.19 4.81 -21.58
C PRO A 182 11.98 4.11 -22.22
N GLY A 183 11.68 4.43 -23.47
CA GLY A 183 10.58 3.82 -24.20
C GLY A 183 10.73 2.32 -24.51
N LYS A 184 11.91 1.73 -24.23
CA LYS A 184 12.14 0.29 -24.35
C LYS A 184 12.22 -0.40 -22.99
N VAL A 185 12.81 0.25 -22.02
CA VAL A 185 13.14 -0.34 -20.70
C VAL A 185 11.92 -0.37 -19.78
N TYR A 186 11.09 0.66 -19.83
CA TYR A 186 9.94 0.81 -18.91
C TYR A 186 8.59 0.46 -19.53
N LEU A 187 8.60 -0.20 -20.69
CA LEU A 187 7.40 -0.72 -21.35
C LEU A 187 7.44 -2.25 -21.39
N GLU A 188 6.36 -2.90 -21.00
CA GLU A 188 6.15 -4.33 -21.13
C GLU A 188 4.81 -4.57 -21.85
N ASN A 189 4.84 -5.23 -23.02
CA ASN A 189 3.64 -5.50 -23.84
C ASN A 189 2.81 -4.25 -24.20
N GLY A 190 3.43 -3.07 -24.26
CA GLY A 190 2.76 -1.80 -24.54
C GLY A 190 2.24 -1.05 -23.30
N ASP A 191 2.31 -1.67 -22.13
CA ASP A 191 1.94 -1.06 -20.87
C ASP A 191 3.16 -0.49 -20.14
N HIS A 192 3.00 0.67 -19.53
CA HIS A 192 4.04 1.26 -18.69
C HIS A 192 4.22 0.46 -17.40
N LEU A 193 5.45 0.00 -17.13
CA LEU A 193 5.82 -0.64 -15.85
C LEU A 193 5.76 0.34 -14.68
N VAL A 194 6.05 1.61 -14.96
CA VAL A 194 5.95 2.74 -14.03
C VAL A 194 5.14 3.83 -14.72
N PRO A 195 4.16 4.48 -14.06
CA PRO A 195 3.43 5.61 -14.65
C PRO A 195 4.38 6.69 -15.16
N GLU A 196 4.04 7.35 -16.27
CA GLU A 196 4.93 8.31 -16.93
C GLU A 196 5.31 9.49 -16.01
N SER A 197 4.38 9.97 -15.17
CA SER A 197 4.65 11.00 -14.17
C SER A 197 5.66 10.54 -13.12
N GLU A 198 5.46 9.36 -12.54
CA GLU A 198 6.36 8.79 -11.54
C GLU A 198 7.74 8.46 -12.12
N LEU A 199 7.78 8.01 -13.38
CA LEU A 199 9.03 7.75 -14.08
C LEU A 199 9.81 9.05 -14.31
N SER A 200 9.14 10.13 -14.73
CA SER A 200 9.76 11.44 -14.92
C SER A 200 10.35 11.97 -13.62
N ASP A 201 9.59 11.94 -12.54
CA ASP A 201 10.03 12.40 -11.22
C ASP A 201 11.22 11.57 -10.70
N SER A 202 11.13 10.24 -10.86
CA SER A 202 12.21 9.33 -10.47
C SER A 202 13.51 9.59 -11.24
N LEU A 203 13.43 9.81 -12.56
CA LEU A 203 14.60 10.12 -13.36
C LEU A 203 15.24 11.46 -12.97
N GLU A 204 14.44 12.47 -12.61
CA GLU A 204 14.99 13.73 -12.09
C GLU A 204 15.70 13.55 -10.76
N VAL A 205 15.12 12.76 -9.83
CA VAL A 205 15.74 12.43 -8.53
C VAL A 205 17.07 11.68 -8.74
N LEU A 206 17.08 10.68 -9.62
CA LEU A 206 18.27 9.89 -9.92
C LEU A 206 19.38 10.73 -10.59
N ASP A 207 19.03 11.68 -11.46
CA ASP A 207 19.98 12.62 -12.07
C ASP A 207 20.57 13.56 -11.02
N GLN A 208 19.73 14.16 -10.16
CA GLN A 208 20.18 15.05 -9.08
C GLN A 208 21.10 14.35 -8.08
N GLN A 209 20.86 13.07 -7.80
CA GLN A 209 21.69 12.26 -6.91
C GLN A 209 22.89 11.63 -7.61
N GLY A 210 23.05 11.81 -8.92
CA GLY A 210 24.21 11.36 -9.69
C GLY A 210 24.21 9.89 -10.08
N TYR A 211 23.10 9.17 -9.90
CA TYR A 211 22.97 7.77 -10.34
C TYR A 211 22.87 7.64 -11.85
N ILE A 212 22.26 8.62 -12.50
CA ILE A 212 22.15 8.71 -13.95
C ILE A 212 22.56 10.10 -14.42
N LYS A 213 22.66 10.29 -15.73
CA LYS A 213 22.83 11.59 -16.37
C LYS A 213 21.80 11.75 -17.47
N LEU A 214 20.83 12.64 -17.28
CA LEU A 214 19.80 12.94 -18.27
C LEU A 214 20.39 13.68 -19.48
N SER A 215 20.00 13.25 -20.68
CA SER A 215 20.25 14.00 -21.91
C SER A 215 19.13 15.00 -22.12
N ARG A 216 19.37 16.27 -21.78
CA ARG A 216 18.39 17.36 -21.94
C ARG A 216 18.31 17.79 -23.40
N THR A 217 17.44 17.16 -24.17
CA THR A 217 17.08 17.61 -25.54
C THR A 217 15.81 18.46 -25.49
N ILE A 218 15.67 19.38 -26.44
CA ILE A 218 14.49 20.27 -26.54
C ILE A 218 13.33 19.44 -27.10
N GLY A 219 12.28 19.20 -26.30
CA GLY A 219 11.06 18.51 -26.70
C GLY A 219 10.32 17.89 -25.51
N PRO A 220 8.99 17.66 -25.62
CA PRO A 220 8.22 16.98 -24.60
C PRO A 220 8.55 15.47 -24.59
N GLY A 221 8.57 14.87 -23.40
CA GLY A 221 8.73 13.43 -23.19
C GLY A 221 9.97 13.05 -22.39
N ILE A 222 10.03 11.77 -22.03
CA ILE A 222 11.15 11.20 -21.27
C ILE A 222 12.36 11.03 -22.20
N HIS A 223 13.43 11.72 -21.88
CA HIS A 223 14.64 11.73 -22.70
C HIS A 223 15.54 10.52 -22.41
N HIS A 224 16.40 10.17 -23.38
CA HIS A 224 17.45 9.20 -23.17
C HIS A 224 18.37 9.67 -22.04
N PHE A 225 18.92 8.73 -21.32
CA PHE A 225 19.84 9.01 -20.24
C PHE A 225 20.98 7.98 -20.20
N GLN A 226 21.99 8.29 -19.43
CA GLN A 226 23.13 7.41 -19.23
C GLN A 226 23.19 7.01 -17.75
N VAL A 227 23.33 5.71 -17.47
CA VAL A 227 23.68 5.22 -16.14
C VAL A 227 25.11 5.62 -15.84
N THR A 228 25.36 6.26 -14.71
CA THR A 228 26.73 6.63 -14.29
C THR A 228 27.46 5.44 -13.66
N ASN A 229 28.78 5.51 -13.57
CA ASN A 229 29.54 4.49 -12.85
C ASN A 229 29.11 4.35 -11.40
N TYR A 230 28.79 5.48 -10.74
CA TYR A 230 28.26 5.49 -9.37
C TYR A 230 26.90 4.79 -9.28
N GLY A 231 25.98 5.08 -10.21
CA GLY A 231 24.67 4.44 -10.26
C GLY A 231 24.77 2.93 -10.49
N PHE A 232 25.61 2.52 -11.45
CA PHE A 232 25.80 1.12 -11.74
C PHE A 232 26.50 0.37 -10.60
N GLU A 233 27.51 0.94 -9.98
CA GLU A 233 28.19 0.35 -8.82
C GLU A 233 27.23 0.16 -7.64
N THR A 234 26.41 1.17 -7.35
CA THR A 234 25.44 1.08 -6.27
C THR A 234 24.40 -0.02 -6.53
N PHE A 235 23.92 -0.14 -7.76
CA PHE A 235 23.08 -1.25 -8.19
C PHE A 235 23.81 -2.59 -8.06
N ALA A 236 25.04 -2.69 -8.56
CA ALA A 236 25.79 -3.93 -8.59
C ALA A 236 26.04 -4.48 -7.18
N ARG A 237 26.43 -3.64 -6.23
CA ARG A 237 26.61 -4.00 -4.82
C ARG A 237 25.32 -4.49 -4.15
N SER A 238 24.18 -3.94 -4.56
CA SER A 238 22.88 -4.27 -3.95
C SER A 238 22.18 -5.45 -4.61
N CYS A 239 22.39 -5.66 -5.92
CA CYS A 239 21.57 -6.56 -6.74
C CYS A 239 22.33 -7.66 -7.45
N ILE A 240 23.67 -7.55 -7.61
CA ILE A 240 24.46 -8.62 -8.24
C ILE A 240 25.03 -9.53 -7.17
N PRO A 241 24.61 -10.81 -7.13
CA PRO A 241 25.17 -11.77 -6.21
C PRO A 241 26.70 -11.88 -6.44
N GLU A 242 27.45 -11.94 -5.34
CA GLU A 242 28.91 -12.11 -5.38
C GLU A 242 29.69 -10.98 -6.14
N TYR A 243 29.13 -9.73 -6.19
CA TYR A 243 29.80 -8.61 -6.83
C TYR A 243 31.24 -8.42 -6.34
N ASP A 244 31.47 -8.47 -5.02
CA ASP A 244 32.82 -8.32 -4.44
C ASP A 244 33.77 -9.43 -4.89
N ARG A 245 33.26 -10.64 -5.12
CA ARG A 245 34.04 -11.73 -5.70
C ARG A 245 34.41 -11.45 -7.16
N ALA A 246 33.46 -10.95 -7.95
CA ALA A 246 33.72 -10.55 -9.34
C ALA A 246 34.83 -9.47 -9.42
N VAL A 247 34.83 -8.51 -8.50
CA VAL A 247 35.88 -7.50 -8.38
C VAL A 247 37.25 -8.17 -8.03
N ALA A 248 37.27 -9.09 -7.05
CA ALA A 248 38.49 -9.78 -6.66
C ALA A 248 39.06 -10.66 -7.77
N ASP A 249 38.19 -11.38 -8.50
CA ASP A 249 38.59 -12.23 -9.63
C ASP A 249 39.17 -11.38 -10.77
N LEU A 250 38.58 -10.19 -11.06
CA LEU A 250 39.06 -9.25 -12.05
C LEU A 250 40.44 -8.68 -11.67
N VAL A 251 40.62 -8.28 -10.41
CA VAL A 251 41.91 -7.78 -9.90
C VAL A 251 42.96 -8.89 -9.98
N SER A 252 42.61 -10.14 -9.66
CA SER A 252 43.51 -11.28 -9.79
C SER A 252 43.92 -11.55 -11.24
N ALA A 253 42.96 -11.46 -12.17
CA ALA A 253 43.25 -11.62 -13.60
C ALA A 253 44.20 -10.54 -14.11
N ILE A 254 44.04 -9.29 -13.71
CA ILE A 254 44.94 -8.18 -14.06
C ILE A 254 46.35 -8.41 -13.51
N VAL A 255 46.49 -8.70 -12.22
CA VAL A 255 47.77 -8.73 -11.53
C VAL A 255 48.56 -10.02 -11.78
N ASN A 256 47.87 -11.17 -11.66
CA ASN A 256 48.49 -12.50 -11.69
C ASN A 256 48.58 -13.05 -13.13
N LYS A 257 47.52 -12.86 -13.95
CA LYS A 257 47.49 -13.39 -15.32
C LYS A 257 47.91 -12.37 -16.37
N GLN A 258 48.17 -11.11 -15.98
CA GLN A 258 48.59 -10.01 -16.88
C GLN A 258 47.61 -9.76 -18.01
N ILE A 259 46.29 -9.94 -17.75
CA ILE A 259 45.25 -9.64 -18.72
C ILE A 259 44.97 -8.15 -18.65
N LEU A 260 45.25 -7.43 -19.73
CA LEU A 260 45.31 -5.97 -19.73
C LEU A 260 44.31 -5.29 -20.66
N SER A 261 43.28 -6.03 -21.14
CA SER A 261 42.20 -5.44 -21.93
C SER A 261 40.84 -5.87 -21.41
N ASN A 262 39.84 -4.98 -21.53
CA ASN A 262 38.48 -5.28 -21.12
C ASN A 262 37.85 -6.45 -21.92
N VAL A 263 38.23 -6.62 -23.19
CA VAL A 263 37.77 -7.70 -24.05
C VAL A 263 38.28 -9.06 -23.55
N GLU A 264 39.57 -9.14 -23.23
CA GLU A 264 40.17 -10.39 -22.71
C GLU A 264 39.67 -10.70 -21.30
N LEU A 265 39.44 -9.67 -20.44
CA LEU A 265 38.87 -9.84 -19.09
C LEU A 265 37.43 -10.34 -19.17
N GLU A 266 36.59 -9.82 -20.06
CA GLU A 266 35.23 -10.28 -20.31
C GLU A 266 35.21 -11.77 -20.68
N GLN A 267 36.06 -12.19 -21.59
CA GLN A 267 36.18 -13.57 -22.06
C GLN A 267 36.69 -14.52 -20.98
N GLU A 268 37.73 -14.11 -20.27
CA GLU A 268 38.37 -14.92 -19.23
C GLU A 268 37.46 -15.14 -18.03
N LEU A 269 36.72 -14.10 -17.64
CA LEU A 269 35.87 -14.14 -16.43
C LEU A 269 34.43 -14.52 -16.73
N GLY A 270 34.01 -14.51 -17.99
CA GLY A 270 32.62 -14.75 -18.36
C GLY A 270 31.64 -13.70 -17.80
N GLN A 271 32.15 -12.50 -17.50
CA GLN A 271 31.36 -11.41 -16.94
C GLN A 271 30.86 -10.47 -18.03
N PRO A 272 29.68 -9.85 -17.87
CA PRO A 272 29.20 -8.86 -18.84
C PRO A 272 30.18 -7.69 -19.05
N ARG A 273 30.32 -7.23 -20.29
CA ARG A 273 31.18 -6.11 -20.63
C ARG A 273 30.95 -4.87 -19.74
N MET A 274 29.69 -4.51 -19.52
CA MET A 274 29.33 -3.36 -18.70
C MET A 274 29.84 -3.48 -17.26
N LEU A 275 29.83 -4.67 -16.68
CA LEU A 275 30.36 -4.92 -15.35
C LEU A 275 31.90 -4.79 -15.33
N VAL A 276 32.57 -5.38 -16.31
CA VAL A 276 34.06 -5.28 -16.47
C VAL A 276 34.48 -3.82 -16.62
N ASP A 277 33.84 -3.09 -17.53
CA ASP A 277 34.19 -1.69 -17.80
C ASP A 277 33.95 -0.81 -16.56
N THR A 278 32.84 -1.02 -15.83
CA THR A 278 32.57 -0.27 -14.59
C THR A 278 33.63 -0.55 -13.51
N ILE A 279 34.03 -1.81 -13.33
CA ILE A 279 35.06 -2.16 -12.34
C ILE A 279 36.40 -1.55 -12.75
N LEU A 280 36.76 -1.55 -14.04
CA LEU A 280 37.96 -0.91 -14.52
C LEU A 280 37.97 0.60 -14.29
N ASP A 281 36.86 1.27 -14.59
CA ASP A 281 36.70 2.71 -14.34
C ASP A 281 36.76 3.03 -12.83
N LEU A 282 36.23 2.18 -11.97
CA LEU A 282 36.35 2.31 -10.53
C LEU A 282 37.80 2.16 -10.05
N LEU A 283 38.52 1.17 -10.56
CA LEU A 283 39.93 0.99 -10.23
C LEU A 283 40.79 2.17 -10.74
N GLU A 284 40.47 2.73 -11.90
CA GLU A 284 41.15 3.93 -12.46
C GLU A 284 40.86 5.16 -11.58
N SER A 285 39.59 5.40 -11.20
CA SER A 285 39.19 6.55 -10.37
C SER A 285 39.84 6.53 -8.98
N ASN A 286 40.15 5.32 -8.48
CA ASN A 286 40.87 5.13 -7.22
C ASN A 286 42.42 5.14 -7.41
N GLY A 287 42.91 5.43 -8.63
CA GLY A 287 44.35 5.48 -8.91
C GLY A 287 45.08 4.13 -8.84
N LEU A 288 44.31 3.02 -8.89
CA LEU A 288 44.85 1.67 -8.82
C LEU A 288 45.34 1.12 -10.15
N ILE A 289 44.78 1.59 -11.25
CA ILE A 289 45.23 1.33 -12.63
C ILE A 289 45.17 2.62 -13.44
N ALA A 290 45.76 2.60 -14.66
CA ALA A 290 45.58 3.64 -15.64
C ALA A 290 45.12 3.03 -16.97
N LEU A 291 44.04 3.62 -17.55
CA LEU A 291 43.39 3.13 -18.76
C LEU A 291 43.65 4.00 -19.97
N SER A 292 43.79 3.35 -21.13
CA SER A 292 43.69 3.98 -22.44
C SER A 292 42.35 3.56 -23.06
N LYS A 293 41.45 4.53 -23.29
CA LYS A 293 40.12 4.31 -23.87
C LYS A 293 40.14 4.64 -25.36
N MET A 294 39.75 3.67 -26.17
CA MET A 294 39.78 3.80 -27.64
C MET A 294 38.33 3.92 -28.18
N ILE A 295 38.24 4.47 -29.40
CA ILE A 295 36.96 4.49 -30.14
C ILE A 295 36.49 3.03 -30.34
N GLY A 296 35.19 2.78 -30.07
CA GLY A 296 34.62 1.43 -30.13
C GLY A 296 34.60 0.69 -28.79
N GLY A 297 34.91 1.38 -27.67
CA GLY A 297 34.72 0.84 -26.31
C GLY A 297 35.86 -0.10 -25.86
N LEU A 298 36.94 -0.20 -26.61
CA LEU A 298 38.13 -0.94 -26.16
C LEU A 298 38.84 -0.14 -25.08
N GLN A 299 39.10 -0.77 -23.95
CA GLN A 299 39.89 -0.21 -22.84
C GLN A 299 41.13 -1.07 -22.63
N ARG A 300 42.28 -0.43 -22.52
CA ARG A 300 43.55 -1.09 -22.22
C ARG A 300 44.20 -0.52 -20.97
N ILE A 301 44.62 -1.42 -20.08
CA ILE A 301 45.39 -1.10 -18.89
C ILE A 301 46.87 -0.95 -19.29
N TYR A 302 47.42 0.23 -19.11
CA TYR A 302 48.86 0.46 -19.42
C TYR A 302 49.70 0.64 -18.16
N ASN A 303 49.07 0.82 -17.00
CA ASN A 303 49.78 0.87 -15.72
C ASN A 303 48.94 0.21 -14.61
N VAL A 304 49.60 -0.52 -13.73
CA VAL A 304 49.01 -1.17 -12.52
C VAL A 304 49.82 -0.70 -11.32
N SER A 305 49.14 -0.05 -10.38
CA SER A 305 49.79 0.54 -9.20
C SER A 305 50.44 -0.50 -8.30
N PRO A 306 51.54 -0.13 -7.60
CA PRO A 306 52.13 -1.02 -6.60
C PRO A 306 51.15 -1.39 -5.46
N THR A 307 50.19 -0.49 -5.13
CA THR A 307 49.16 -0.72 -4.12
C THR A 307 48.26 -1.89 -4.52
N LEU A 308 47.78 -1.92 -5.77
CA LEU A 308 46.94 -3.02 -6.26
C LEU A 308 47.71 -4.35 -6.30
N LYS A 309 49.01 -4.32 -6.69
CA LYS A 309 49.85 -5.53 -6.68
C LYS A 309 50.06 -6.10 -5.26
N ARG A 310 50.09 -5.24 -4.25
CA ARG A 310 50.29 -5.66 -2.86
C ARG A 310 49.01 -6.18 -2.19
N SER A 311 47.83 -5.71 -2.60
CA SER A 311 46.54 -6.13 -2.02
C SER A 311 46.24 -7.62 -2.24
N LEU A 312 46.89 -8.26 -3.22
CA LEU A 312 46.75 -9.72 -3.45
C LEU A 312 47.83 -10.56 -2.76
N LYS A 313 48.79 -9.94 -2.03
CA LYS A 313 49.85 -10.66 -1.34
C LYS A 313 49.66 -10.76 0.16
N GLY A 314 48.61 -10.16 0.71
CA GLY A 314 48.15 -10.25 2.10
C GLY A 314 46.89 -11.07 2.17
#